data_4522d8f47836b7485c46758184b09e7d
#
_entry.id   4522d8f47836b7485c46758184b09e7d
#
_cell.length_a   1.000
_cell.length_b   1.000
_cell.length_c   1.000
_cell.angle_alpha   90.00
_cell.angle_beta   90.00
_cell.angle_gamma   90.00
#
_symmetry.space_group_name_H-M   'P 1'
#
loop_
_entity.id
_entity.type
_entity.pdbx_description
1 polymer ?
#
loop_
_entity_poly.entity_id
_entity_poly.type
_entity_poly.pdbx_seq_one_letter_code
_entity_poly.pdbx_strand_id
1 'polypeptide(L)'
;MVRIRLSRGGAKKRPYYHIVVMDQRDRRDGRSLERIGSYDPALETEDRIKIDIERLDYWVSKGAQISDRVKYLKKYSLDPENIKTREKIKSVQLEKVKQKRLSKKEAEAEPVVEAKAEVEAKAEAEPVVEAKAEAETKPAENTEK
;
A
#
# COMPACT_ATOMS: atom_id res chain seq x y z
N MET A 1 -35.84 12.31 8.04
CA MET A 1 -34.80 12.92 8.89
C MET A 1 -33.53 13.02 8.07
N VAL A 2 -32.97 14.22 7.96
CA VAL A 2 -31.78 14.48 7.14
C VAL A 2 -30.50 14.13 7.90
N ARG A 3 -29.55 13.47 7.24
CA ARG A 3 -28.26 13.06 7.82
C ARG A 3 -27.10 13.42 6.92
N ILE A 4 -26.03 13.94 7.51
CA ILE A 4 -24.77 14.22 6.82
C ILE A 4 -23.83 13.02 7.05
N ARG A 5 -23.48 12.34 5.99
CA ARG A 5 -22.66 11.10 6.06
C ARG A 5 -21.78 10.92 4.84
N LEU A 6 -20.94 9.88 4.89
CA LEU A 6 -20.07 9.50 3.79
C LEU A 6 -20.78 8.55 2.84
N SER A 7 -20.79 8.88 1.56
CA SER A 7 -21.12 7.99 0.45
C SER A 7 -19.82 7.48 -0.17
N ARG A 8 -19.75 6.20 -0.52
CA ARG A 8 -18.55 5.61 -1.10
C ARG A 8 -18.59 5.68 -2.61
N GLY A 9 -17.52 6.17 -3.22
CA GLY A 9 -17.22 6.08 -4.64
C GLY A 9 -15.89 5.38 -4.89
N GLY A 10 -15.40 5.44 -6.11
CA GLY A 10 -14.11 4.90 -6.49
C GLY A 10 -14.08 3.38 -6.74
N ALA A 11 -12.90 2.88 -7.12
CA ALA A 11 -12.69 1.49 -7.48
C ALA A 11 -12.56 0.57 -6.25
N LYS A 12 -12.56 -0.77 -6.47
CA LYS A 12 -12.54 -1.80 -5.42
C LYS A 12 -11.38 -1.64 -4.43
N LYS A 13 -10.17 -1.30 -4.90
CA LYS A 13 -8.97 -1.14 -4.05
C LYS A 13 -8.59 0.32 -3.81
N ARG A 14 -9.30 1.29 -4.40
CA ARG A 14 -9.07 2.72 -4.25
C ARG A 14 -10.36 3.43 -3.82
N PRO A 15 -10.72 3.36 -2.53
CA PRO A 15 -11.93 3.99 -2.02
C PRO A 15 -11.79 5.51 -2.04
N TYR A 16 -12.87 6.17 -2.44
CA TYR A 16 -13.05 7.61 -2.40
C TYR A 16 -14.41 7.89 -1.77
N TYR A 17 -14.52 8.93 -0.98
CA TYR A 17 -15.74 9.23 -0.26
C TYR A 17 -16.24 10.63 -0.56
N HIS A 18 -17.56 10.74 -0.76
CA HIS A 18 -18.25 12.01 -0.83
C HIS A 18 -18.91 12.30 0.51
N ILE A 19 -18.80 13.53 0.97
CA ILE A 19 -19.56 14.01 2.13
C ILE A 19 -20.86 14.55 1.59
N VAL A 20 -21.96 13.89 1.94
CA VAL A 20 -23.27 14.15 1.36
C VAL A 20 -24.34 14.33 2.42
N VAL A 21 -25.32 15.15 2.07
CA VAL A 21 -26.58 15.31 2.81
C VAL A 21 -27.62 14.43 2.16
N MET A 22 -28.25 13.57 2.91
CA MET A 22 -29.29 12.67 2.40
C MET A 22 -30.30 12.28 3.48
N ASP A 23 -31.40 11.68 3.09
CA ASP A 23 -32.33 11.10 4.05
C ASP A 23 -31.67 9.89 4.77
N GLN A 24 -32.01 9.74 6.04
CA GLN A 24 -31.49 8.63 6.86
C GLN A 24 -31.92 7.26 6.31
N ARG A 25 -33.09 7.17 5.67
CA ARG A 25 -33.63 5.92 5.11
C ARG A 25 -32.98 5.52 3.79
N ASP A 26 -32.34 6.45 3.10
CA ASP A 26 -31.70 6.17 1.83
C ASP A 26 -30.48 5.25 1.99
N ARG A 27 -30.17 4.51 0.92
CA ARG A 27 -28.98 3.68 0.86
C ARG A 27 -27.73 4.55 0.94
N ARG A 28 -26.61 3.99 1.43
CA ARG A 28 -25.35 4.73 1.60
C ARG A 28 -24.91 5.48 0.34
N ASP A 29 -25.02 4.86 -0.81
CA ASP A 29 -24.57 5.38 -2.11
C ASP A 29 -25.78 5.73 -3.01
N GLY A 30 -26.92 6.00 -2.40
CA GLY A 30 -28.16 6.40 -3.08
C GLY A 30 -28.20 7.88 -3.42
N ARG A 31 -29.43 8.35 -3.71
CA ARG A 31 -29.67 9.76 -4.05
C ARG A 31 -29.33 10.68 -2.87
N SER A 32 -28.50 11.65 -3.11
CA SER A 32 -28.20 12.72 -2.15
C SER A 32 -28.97 14.01 -2.47
N LEU A 33 -29.30 14.76 -1.43
CA LEU A 33 -29.88 16.11 -1.56
C LEU A 33 -28.79 17.09 -2.03
N GLU A 34 -27.63 17.03 -1.38
CA GLU A 34 -26.50 17.90 -1.68
C GLU A 34 -25.17 17.20 -1.37
N ARG A 35 -24.14 17.55 -2.12
CA ARG A 35 -22.76 17.14 -1.85
C ARG A 35 -22.00 18.32 -1.28
N ILE A 36 -21.54 18.20 -0.03
CA ILE A 36 -20.84 19.25 0.72
C ILE A 36 -19.32 19.15 0.55
N GLY A 37 -18.80 17.94 0.25
CA GLY A 37 -17.36 17.78 0.16
C GLY A 37 -16.92 16.41 -0.28
N SER A 38 -15.61 16.18 -0.15
CA SER A 38 -14.97 14.93 -0.49
C SER A 38 -13.88 14.56 0.51
N TYR A 39 -13.63 13.26 0.62
CA TYR A 39 -12.58 12.69 1.44
C TYR A 39 -11.88 11.57 0.68
N ASP A 40 -10.60 11.73 0.44
CA ASP A 40 -9.75 10.69 -0.14
C ASP A 40 -8.78 10.17 0.93
N PRO A 41 -8.94 8.94 1.42
CA PRO A 41 -8.03 8.37 2.41
C PRO A 41 -6.63 8.07 1.87
N ALA A 42 -6.47 7.94 0.55
CA ALA A 42 -5.20 7.62 -0.09
C ALA A 42 -4.28 8.85 -0.21
N LEU A 43 -4.87 10.05 -0.31
CA LEU A 43 -4.10 11.28 -0.35
C LEU A 43 -3.58 11.64 1.06
N GLU A 44 -2.42 12.25 1.09
CA GLU A 44 -1.77 12.69 2.33
C GLU A 44 -1.60 14.21 2.40
N THR A 45 -1.89 14.88 1.29
CA THR A 45 -1.86 16.34 1.14
C THR A 45 -3.10 16.99 1.78
N GLU A 46 -3.12 18.31 1.79
CA GLU A 46 -4.24 19.13 2.23
C GLU A 46 -5.53 18.82 1.46
N ASP A 47 -5.40 18.44 0.20
CA ASP A 47 -6.52 18.03 -0.67
C ASP A 47 -7.24 16.75 -0.23
N ARG A 48 -6.71 16.05 0.78
CA ARG A 48 -7.30 14.84 1.34
C ARG A 48 -8.73 15.02 1.79
N ILE A 49 -9.02 16.20 2.37
CA ILE A 49 -10.34 16.53 2.92
C ILE A 49 -10.74 17.88 2.37
N LYS A 50 -11.74 17.90 1.51
CA LYS A 50 -12.37 19.12 1.01
C LYS A 50 -13.77 19.18 1.57
N ILE A 51 -14.03 20.12 2.49
CA ILE A 51 -15.34 20.30 3.13
C ILE A 51 -15.73 21.77 3.03
N ASP A 52 -16.92 22.01 2.52
CA ASP A 52 -17.58 23.31 2.60
C ASP A 52 -18.22 23.43 4.00
N ILE A 53 -17.57 24.21 4.87
CA ILE A 53 -17.98 24.38 6.26
C ILE A 53 -19.26 25.17 6.35
N GLU A 54 -19.45 26.18 5.49
CA GLU A 54 -20.63 27.04 5.49
C GLU A 54 -21.87 26.23 5.16
N ARG A 55 -21.82 25.41 4.12
CA ARG A 55 -22.93 24.56 3.72
C ARG A 55 -23.21 23.47 4.77
N LEU A 56 -22.17 22.93 5.40
CA LEU A 56 -22.33 21.96 6.48
C LEU A 56 -23.07 22.59 7.67
N ASP A 57 -22.67 23.79 8.11
CA ASP A 57 -23.27 24.48 9.24
C ASP A 57 -24.70 24.93 8.91
N TYR A 58 -24.97 25.31 7.67
CA TYR A 58 -26.34 25.58 7.20
C TYR A 58 -27.26 24.38 7.41
N TRP A 59 -26.82 23.16 6.98
CA TRP A 59 -27.65 21.97 7.16
C TRP A 59 -27.83 21.58 8.62
N VAL A 60 -26.80 21.78 9.43
CA VAL A 60 -26.89 21.56 10.88
C VAL A 60 -27.90 22.47 11.52
N SER A 61 -27.94 23.77 11.16
CA SER A 61 -28.94 24.73 11.63
C SER A 61 -30.36 24.35 11.22
N LYS A 62 -30.52 23.65 10.09
CA LYS A 62 -31.81 23.09 9.64
C LYS A 62 -32.17 21.75 10.32
N GLY A 63 -31.34 21.28 11.27
CA GLY A 63 -31.62 20.10 12.06
C GLY A 63 -31.05 18.79 11.44
N ALA A 64 -30.12 18.86 10.48
CA ALA A 64 -29.46 17.67 9.95
C ALA A 64 -28.50 17.07 10.99
N GLN A 65 -28.56 15.76 11.15
CA GLN A 65 -27.64 15.04 12.04
C GLN A 65 -26.31 14.73 11.34
N ILE A 66 -25.21 15.10 11.97
CA ILE A 66 -23.87 14.78 11.46
C ILE A 66 -23.46 13.40 12.00
N SER A 67 -22.93 12.54 11.12
CA SER A 67 -22.31 11.28 11.54
C SER A 67 -20.98 11.53 12.26
N ASP A 68 -20.60 10.66 13.18
CA ASP A 68 -19.37 10.83 13.99
C ASP A 68 -18.11 10.90 13.13
N ARG A 69 -18.07 10.15 12.02
CA ARG A 69 -16.94 10.23 11.09
C ARG A 69 -16.83 11.61 10.43
N VAL A 70 -17.94 12.23 10.03
CA VAL A 70 -17.93 13.58 9.43
C VAL A 70 -17.55 14.63 10.48
N LYS A 71 -18.01 14.50 11.73
CA LYS A 71 -17.57 15.36 12.84
C LYS A 71 -16.04 15.32 13.00
N TYR A 72 -15.47 14.10 13.00
CA TYR A 72 -14.03 13.91 13.07
C TYR A 72 -13.30 14.58 11.89
N LEU A 73 -13.79 14.39 10.65
CA LEU A 73 -13.20 14.99 9.46
C LEU A 73 -13.28 16.52 9.49
N LYS A 74 -14.40 17.10 9.96
CA LYS A 74 -14.56 18.56 10.17
C LYS A 74 -13.48 19.07 11.13
N LYS A 75 -13.34 18.42 12.30
CA LYS A 75 -12.32 18.81 13.29
C LYS A 75 -10.91 18.67 12.69
N TYR A 76 -10.64 17.58 12.00
CA TYR A 76 -9.34 17.33 11.39
C TYR A 76 -8.98 18.37 10.30
N SER A 77 -9.95 18.85 9.51
CA SER A 77 -9.71 19.86 8.47
C SER A 77 -9.46 21.25 9.04
N LEU A 78 -9.93 21.54 10.26
CA LEU A 78 -9.71 22.83 10.94
C LEU A 78 -8.32 22.91 11.59
N ASP A 79 -7.67 21.76 11.88
CA ASP A 79 -6.38 21.69 12.57
C ASP A 79 -5.24 21.43 11.56
N PRO A 80 -4.49 22.45 11.10
CA PRO A 80 -3.41 22.27 10.12
C PRO A 80 -2.21 21.44 10.65
N GLU A 81 -2.06 21.34 11.97
CA GLU A 81 -0.98 20.55 12.58
C GLU A 81 -1.18 19.04 12.42
N ASN A 82 -2.41 18.60 12.20
CA ASN A 82 -2.71 17.17 11.98
C ASN A 82 -2.02 16.61 10.73
N ILE A 83 -1.80 17.42 9.71
CA ILE A 83 -1.11 17.02 8.48
C ILE A 83 0.36 16.78 8.79
N LYS A 84 1.02 17.73 9.46
CA LYS A 84 2.44 17.65 9.85
C LYS A 84 2.74 16.48 10.78
N THR A 85 1.85 16.22 11.76
CA THR A 85 2.01 15.06 12.66
C THR A 85 1.86 13.74 11.92
N ARG A 86 0.98 13.66 10.94
CA ARG A 86 0.80 12.46 10.13
C ARG A 86 1.99 12.19 9.21
N GLU A 87 2.55 13.20 8.58
CA GLU A 87 3.78 13.08 7.79
C GLU A 87 4.94 12.56 8.63
N LYS A 88 5.11 13.08 9.85
CA LYS A 88 6.11 12.58 10.81
C LYS A 88 5.88 11.11 11.18
N ILE A 89 4.65 10.72 11.47
CA ILE A 89 4.32 9.32 11.79
C ILE A 89 4.61 8.42 10.59
N LYS A 90 4.30 8.86 9.38
CA LYS A 90 4.56 8.08 8.16
C LYS A 90 6.05 7.94 7.86
N SER A 91 6.84 9.02 8.00
CA SER A 91 8.30 8.94 7.81
C SER A 91 8.92 7.92 8.77
N VAL A 92 8.55 7.95 10.04
CA VAL A 92 9.00 6.98 11.05
C VAL A 92 8.56 5.53 10.71
N GLN A 93 7.35 5.35 10.21
CA GLN A 93 6.89 4.02 9.78
C GLN A 93 7.64 3.51 8.55
N LEU A 94 7.91 4.38 7.57
CA LEU A 94 8.70 4.03 6.39
C LEU A 94 10.14 3.66 6.75
N GLU A 95 10.76 4.37 7.68
CA GLU A 95 12.10 4.03 8.18
C GLU A 95 12.12 2.67 8.87
N LYS A 96 11.16 2.39 9.75
CA LYS A 96 11.02 1.07 10.40
C LYS A 96 10.84 -0.05 9.39
N VAL A 97 10.05 0.17 8.32
CA VAL A 97 9.87 -0.81 7.26
C VAL A 97 11.14 -1.01 6.44
N LYS A 98 11.88 0.08 6.15
CA LYS A 98 13.18 0.01 5.47
C LYS A 98 14.20 -0.77 6.31
N GLN A 99 14.34 -0.45 7.59
CA GLN A 99 15.23 -1.17 8.52
C GLN A 99 14.88 -2.66 8.60
N LYS A 100 13.59 -2.99 8.73
CA LYS A 100 13.15 -4.40 8.76
C LYS A 100 13.42 -5.14 7.44
N ARG A 101 13.37 -4.44 6.29
CA ARG A 101 13.74 -5.04 5.00
C ARG A 101 15.23 -5.25 4.85
N LEU A 102 16.04 -4.30 5.35
CA LEU A 102 17.50 -4.42 5.36
C LEU A 102 17.96 -5.56 6.27
N SER A 103 17.48 -5.61 7.52
CA SER A 103 17.82 -6.70 8.44
C SER A 103 17.37 -8.07 7.92
N LYS A 104 16.22 -8.16 7.22
CA LYS A 104 15.81 -9.41 6.58
C LYS A 104 16.72 -9.78 5.42
N LYS A 105 17.21 -8.81 4.65
CA LYS A 105 18.11 -9.05 3.52
C LYS A 105 19.52 -9.45 3.99
N GLU A 106 19.98 -8.89 5.10
CA GLU A 106 21.24 -9.28 5.75
C GLU A 106 21.16 -10.71 6.32
N ALA A 107 20.07 -11.03 7.03
CA ALA A 107 19.84 -12.38 7.54
C ALA A 107 19.67 -13.46 6.44
N GLU A 108 19.23 -13.05 5.25
CA GLU A 108 19.07 -13.95 4.09
C GLU A 108 20.37 -14.07 3.26
N ALA A 109 21.32 -13.13 3.45
CA ALA A 109 22.62 -13.13 2.78
C ALA A 109 23.68 -13.94 3.54
N GLU A 110 23.61 -14.03 4.86
CA GLU A 110 24.57 -14.82 5.67
C GLU A 110 24.61 -16.31 5.32
N PRO A 111 23.47 -17.04 5.12
CA PRO A 111 23.55 -18.47 4.80
C PRO A 111 24.08 -18.76 3.38
N VAL A 112 24.05 -17.77 2.46
CA VAL A 112 24.54 -17.94 1.09
C VAL A 112 26.07 -17.78 1.03
N VAL A 113 26.67 -17.02 1.93
CA VAL A 113 28.12 -16.84 2.00
C VAL A 113 28.78 -18.06 2.67
N GLU A 114 28.16 -18.65 3.70
CA GLU A 114 28.62 -19.89 4.32
C GLU A 114 28.52 -21.09 3.38
N ALA A 115 27.42 -21.21 2.64
CA ALA A 115 27.26 -22.30 1.66
C ALA A 115 28.24 -22.19 0.46
N LYS A 116 28.66 -20.97 0.09
CA LYS A 116 29.70 -20.76 -0.93
C LYS A 116 31.09 -21.08 -0.42
N ALA A 117 31.40 -20.76 0.84
CA ALA A 117 32.68 -21.07 1.45
C ALA A 117 32.86 -22.57 1.66
N GLU A 118 31.80 -23.31 2.00
CA GLU A 118 31.87 -24.79 2.11
C GLU A 118 32.04 -25.52 0.76
N VAL A 119 31.46 -24.95 -0.31
CA VAL A 119 31.59 -25.51 -1.67
C VAL A 119 32.97 -25.23 -2.24
N GLU A 120 33.59 -24.08 -1.98
CA GLU A 120 34.94 -23.75 -2.42
C GLU A 120 36.03 -24.55 -1.65
N ALA A 121 35.83 -24.77 -0.34
CA ALA A 121 36.70 -25.59 0.47
C ALA A 121 36.66 -27.10 0.11
N LYS A 122 35.56 -27.55 -0.50
CA LYS A 122 35.40 -28.94 -0.94
C LYS A 122 35.91 -29.18 -2.36
N ALA A 123 36.10 -28.11 -3.16
CA ALA A 123 36.65 -28.15 -4.51
C ALA A 123 38.20 -28.17 -4.54
N GLU A 124 38.88 -27.75 -3.45
CA GLU A 124 40.35 -27.77 -3.34
C GLU A 124 40.94 -29.06 -2.74
N ALA A 125 40.13 -30.03 -2.34
CA ALA A 125 40.56 -31.22 -1.62
C ALA A 125 40.54 -32.54 -2.41
N GLU A 126 40.48 -32.51 -3.74
CA GLU A 126 40.74 -33.74 -4.52
C GLU A 126 41.93 -33.56 -5.48
N PRO A 127 43.10 -34.21 -5.20
CA PRO A 127 44.22 -34.28 -6.14
C PRO A 127 44.05 -35.42 -7.14
N VAL A 128 44.16 -35.06 -8.41
CA VAL A 128 44.84 -35.77 -9.49
C VAL A 128 45.23 -37.26 -9.22
N VAL A 129 44.56 -38.17 -9.83
CA VAL A 129 45.01 -39.45 -10.42
C VAL A 129 43.87 -39.83 -11.37
N GLU A 130 44.00 -40.01 -12.64
CA GLU A 130 44.85 -40.79 -13.47
C GLU A 130 44.53 -40.47 -14.93
N ALA A 131 45.55 -40.13 -15.67
CA ALA A 131 45.56 -40.20 -17.11
C ALA A 131 45.86 -41.64 -17.52
N LYS A 132 45.09 -42.23 -18.40
CA LYS A 132 45.57 -43.08 -19.50
C LYS A 132 44.52 -44.09 -19.91
N ALA A 133 44.21 -44.08 -21.13
CA ALA A 133 44.11 -45.17 -22.10
C ALA A 133 43.03 -44.78 -23.14
N GLU A 134 43.50 -44.32 -24.28
CA GLU A 134 43.58 -45.00 -25.58
C GLU A 134 42.19 -45.16 -26.23
N ALA A 135 41.95 -44.34 -27.23
CA ALA A 135 42.21 -44.56 -28.67
C ALA A 135 41.21 -45.51 -29.33
N GLU A 136 40.76 -45.05 -30.50
CA GLU A 136 40.12 -45.82 -31.56
C GLU A 136 38.61 -46.14 -31.34
N THR A 137 37.70 -45.74 -32.16
CA THR A 137 37.62 -45.79 -33.60
C THR A 137 36.44 -44.99 -34.12
N LYS A 138 36.65 -44.21 -35.13
CA LYS A 138 35.62 -43.85 -36.15
C LYS A 138 35.52 -45.07 -37.14
N PRO A 139 34.57 -45.24 -38.05
CA PRO A 139 33.86 -44.19 -38.76
C PRO A 139 32.39 -44.48 -39.19
N ALA A 140 31.79 -43.47 -39.79
CA ALA A 140 30.89 -43.45 -40.98
C ALA A 140 29.55 -44.22 -40.86
N GLU A 141 28.51 -43.78 -41.33
CA GLU A 141 28.01 -43.27 -42.59
C GLU A 141 26.45 -43.28 -42.56
N ASN A 142 25.91 -42.27 -43.04
CA ASN A 142 24.90 -42.23 -44.10
C ASN A 142 23.38 -42.31 -43.85
N THR A 143 22.78 -41.23 -44.33
CA THR A 143 21.61 -41.12 -45.23
C THR A 143 20.19 -41.36 -44.72
N GLU A 144 19.47 -40.30 -45.03
CA GLU A 144 18.13 -40.21 -45.66
C GLU A 144 16.93 -40.92 -45.00
N LYS A 145 16.01 -40.18 -44.54
CA LYS A 145 14.81 -39.71 -45.26
C LYS A 145 14.04 -38.70 -44.44
#